data_c20503c15d94aadad6cb95338164441d
#
_entry.id   c20503c15d94aadad6cb95338164441d
#
_cell.length_a   1.000
_cell.length_b   1.000
_cell.length_c   1.000
_cell.angle_alpha   90.00
_cell.angle_beta   90.00
_cell.angle_gamma   90.00
#
_symmetry.space_group_name_H-M   'P 1'
#
loop_
_entity.id
_entity.type
_entity.pdbx_description
1 polymer ?
#
loop_
_entity_poly.entity_id
_entity_poly.type
_entity_poly.pdbx_seq_one_letter_code
_entity_poly.pdbx_strand_id
1 'polypeptide(L)'
;MSYLCVHDRTLFYNPSNKYCIISVKTTDATIPQQARSAYKHRDNLIRFVAVGYELPQTNKVSMELDGEWKNGKRGLQLQVQSCTEIVPQTTEGIRGYLSSRLIKGV
;
A
#
# COMPACT_ATOMS: atom_id res chain seq x y z
N MET A 1 -0.19 13.60 2.24
CA MET A 1 -0.14 12.61 3.34
C MET A 1 0.25 11.27 2.80
N SER A 2 1.10 10.57 3.51
CA SER A 2 1.51 9.25 3.09
C SER A 2 1.18 8.23 4.18
N TYR A 3 0.97 6.99 3.76
CA TYR A 3 0.54 5.92 4.65
C TYR A 3 1.34 4.68 4.36
N LEU A 4 1.88 4.07 5.40
CA LEU A 4 2.64 2.82 5.27
C LEU A 4 1.66 1.66 5.40
N CYS A 5 1.63 0.81 4.39
CA CYS A 5 0.69 -0.29 4.37
C CYS A 5 1.20 -1.44 3.52
N VAL A 6 0.45 -2.54 3.53
CA VAL A 6 0.77 -3.68 2.67
C VAL A 6 -0.49 -4.08 1.90
N HIS A 7 -0.26 -4.69 0.76
CA HIS A 7 -1.34 -5.17 -0.08
C HIS A 7 -2.12 -6.26 0.65
N ASP A 8 -3.44 -6.16 0.60
CA ASP A 8 -4.32 -7.17 1.15
C ASP A 8 -4.91 -8.03 0.04
N ARG A 9 -5.57 -7.40 -0.93
CA ARG A 9 -6.06 -8.12 -2.11
C ARG A 9 -6.33 -7.12 -3.22
N THR A 10 -6.35 -7.62 -4.46
CA THR A 10 -6.62 -6.81 -5.63
C THR A 10 -8.12 -6.89 -5.95
N LEU A 11 -8.76 -5.73 -6.04
CA LEU A 11 -10.17 -5.64 -6.38
C LEU A 11 -10.39 -5.48 -7.86
N PHE A 12 -9.47 -4.81 -8.55
CA PHE A 12 -9.53 -4.61 -9.99
C PHE A 12 -8.13 -4.35 -10.53
N TYR A 13 -7.83 -4.90 -11.68
CA TYR A 13 -6.55 -4.67 -12.32
C TYR A 13 -6.73 -4.64 -13.83
N ASN A 14 -6.22 -3.57 -14.46
CA ASN A 14 -6.25 -3.44 -15.92
C ASN A 14 -4.83 -3.57 -16.44
N PRO A 15 -4.51 -4.69 -17.11
CA PRO A 15 -3.14 -4.92 -17.56
C PRO A 15 -2.71 -3.98 -18.70
N SER A 16 -3.66 -3.37 -19.39
CA SER A 16 -3.33 -2.48 -20.50
C SER A 16 -2.63 -1.22 -20.02
N ASN A 17 -3.12 -0.61 -18.96
CA ASN A 17 -2.56 0.65 -18.47
C ASN A 17 -2.06 0.54 -17.03
N LYS A 18 -2.12 -0.66 -16.43
CA LYS A 18 -1.66 -0.91 -15.06
C LYS A 18 -2.50 -0.22 -14.00
N TYR A 19 -3.66 0.28 -14.35
CA TYR A 19 -4.58 0.87 -13.39
C TYR A 19 -5.12 -0.22 -12.49
N CYS A 20 -5.13 0.02 -11.19
CA CYS A 20 -5.64 -0.99 -10.28
C CYS A 20 -6.32 -0.37 -9.07
N ILE A 21 -7.19 -1.18 -8.48
CA ILE A 21 -7.88 -0.85 -7.25
C ILE A 21 -7.56 -1.99 -6.29
N ILE A 22 -6.91 -1.67 -5.19
CA ILE A 22 -6.48 -2.70 -4.24
C ILE A 22 -6.98 -2.36 -2.86
N SER A 23 -7.16 -3.39 -2.06
CA SER A 23 -7.38 -3.25 -0.64
C SER A 23 -6.03 -3.39 0.04
N VAL A 24 -5.72 -2.47 0.93
CA VAL A 24 -4.46 -2.49 1.69
C VAL A 24 -4.78 -2.51 3.16
N LYS A 25 -3.81 -2.94 3.96
CA LYS A 25 -3.97 -3.01 5.41
C LYS A 25 -2.82 -2.29 6.08
N THR A 26 -3.12 -1.69 7.23
CA THR A 26 -2.16 -0.84 7.91
C THR A 26 -2.47 -0.78 9.40
N THR A 27 -1.46 -0.41 10.19
CA THR A 27 -1.64 -0.07 11.60
C THR A 27 -1.79 1.43 11.82
N ASP A 28 -1.77 2.20 10.75
CA ASP A 28 -1.80 3.67 10.82
C ASP A 28 -3.19 4.14 11.23
N ALA A 29 -3.31 4.70 12.42
CA ALA A 29 -4.59 5.12 12.96
C ALA A 29 -5.06 6.46 12.39
N THR A 30 -4.28 7.10 11.54
CA THR A 30 -4.69 8.37 10.92
C THR A 30 -5.60 8.18 9.72
N ILE A 31 -5.85 6.93 9.32
CA ILE A 31 -6.77 6.65 8.22
C ILE A 31 -8.17 7.16 8.58
N PRO A 32 -8.82 7.95 7.72
CA PRO A 32 -10.16 8.45 8.02
C PRO A 32 -11.14 7.33 8.30
N GLN A 33 -12.01 7.57 9.27
CA GLN A 33 -12.98 6.56 9.67
C GLN A 33 -13.85 6.12 8.50
N GLN A 34 -14.24 7.06 7.65
CA GLN A 34 -15.10 6.77 6.51
C GLN A 34 -14.41 5.91 5.46
N ALA A 35 -13.09 5.87 5.47
CA ALA A 35 -12.34 5.08 4.49
C ALA A 35 -12.09 3.66 4.97
N ARG A 36 -12.28 3.39 6.25
CA ARG A 36 -11.96 2.08 6.81
C ARG A 36 -13.02 1.06 6.43
N SER A 37 -12.56 -0.15 6.18
CA SER A 37 -13.47 -1.25 5.92
C SER A 37 -14.35 -1.48 7.14
N ALA A 38 -15.63 -1.74 6.91
CA ALA A 38 -16.55 -2.04 7.99
C ALA A 38 -16.34 -3.45 8.53
N TYR A 39 -15.74 -4.32 7.74
CA TYR A 39 -15.51 -5.70 8.15
C TYR A 39 -14.32 -5.76 9.10
N LYS A 40 -14.52 -6.43 10.23
CA LYS A 40 -13.45 -6.58 11.22
C LYS A 40 -12.72 -7.89 10.98
N HIS A 41 -11.41 -7.78 10.85
CA HIS A 41 -10.55 -8.93 10.63
C HIS A 41 -9.88 -9.32 11.93
N ARG A 42 -9.43 -10.57 11.99
CA ARG A 42 -8.82 -11.10 13.21
C ARG A 42 -7.53 -10.39 13.58
N ASP A 43 -6.82 -9.87 12.59
CA ASP A 43 -5.54 -9.22 12.82
C ASP A 43 -5.68 -7.79 13.34
N ASN A 44 -6.91 -7.29 13.46
CA ASN A 44 -7.20 -5.95 13.96
C ASN A 44 -6.51 -4.84 13.17
N LEU A 45 -6.13 -5.14 11.93
CA LEU A 45 -5.54 -4.12 11.08
C LEU A 45 -6.63 -3.31 10.39
N ILE A 46 -6.28 -2.08 10.10
CA ILE A 46 -7.17 -1.17 9.37
C ILE A 46 -7.02 -1.45 7.89
N ARG A 47 -8.13 -1.58 7.18
CA ARG A 47 -8.10 -1.79 5.74
C ARG A 47 -8.83 -0.67 5.05
N PHE A 48 -8.28 -0.25 3.90
CA PHE A 48 -8.91 0.77 3.08
C PHE A 48 -8.58 0.49 1.61
N VAL A 49 -9.28 1.19 0.73
CA VAL A 49 -9.11 1.00 -0.72
C VAL A 49 -8.15 2.04 -1.25
N ALA A 50 -7.19 1.60 -2.04
CA ALA A 50 -6.24 2.47 -2.72
C ALA A 50 -6.39 2.27 -4.22
N VAL A 51 -6.36 3.38 -4.97
CA VAL A 51 -6.56 3.39 -6.41
C VAL A 51 -5.37 4.07 -7.05
N GLY A 52 -4.79 3.45 -8.06
CA GLY A 52 -3.64 4.04 -8.73
C GLY A 52 -3.10 3.16 -9.83
N TYR A 53 -1.92 3.50 -10.31
CA TYR A 53 -1.25 2.77 -11.38
C TYR A 53 -0.05 2.05 -10.83
N GLU A 54 0.14 0.80 -11.28
CA GLU A 54 1.32 0.01 -10.96
C GLU A 54 1.55 -0.18 -9.46
N LEU A 55 0.45 -0.29 -8.70
CA LEU A 55 0.58 -0.55 -7.28
C LEU A 55 1.04 -1.99 -7.05
N PRO A 56 1.85 -2.24 -6.02
CA PRO A 56 2.30 -3.60 -5.74
C PRO A 56 1.13 -4.55 -5.49
N GLN A 57 1.25 -5.75 -6.02
CA GLN A 57 0.21 -6.78 -5.91
C GLN A 57 0.65 -7.91 -4.99
N THR A 58 1.52 -7.63 -4.05
CA THR A 58 2.05 -8.63 -3.14
C THR A 58 2.19 -8.04 -1.74
N ASN A 59 1.99 -8.88 -0.74
CA ASN A 59 2.18 -8.47 0.65
C ASN A 59 3.60 -8.74 1.15
N LYS A 60 4.50 -9.12 0.25
CA LYS A 60 5.88 -9.40 0.63
C LYS A 60 6.70 -8.15 0.84
N VAL A 61 6.22 -7.01 0.39
CA VAL A 61 6.87 -5.73 0.62
C VAL A 61 5.85 -4.79 1.24
N SER A 62 6.36 -3.85 2.04
CA SER A 62 5.54 -2.73 2.49
C SER A 62 5.56 -1.65 1.44
N MET A 63 4.56 -0.79 1.45
CA MET A 63 4.53 0.31 0.51
C MET A 63 4.09 1.56 1.24
N GLU A 64 4.65 2.68 0.81
CA GLU A 64 4.25 3.99 1.30
C GLU A 64 3.44 4.65 0.20
N LEU A 65 2.17 4.89 0.46
CA LEU A 65 1.25 5.48 -0.51
C LEU A 65 1.01 6.93 -0.16
N ASP A 66 1.22 7.80 -1.13
CA ASP A 66 0.97 9.22 -1.00
C ASP A 66 -0.15 9.59 -1.95
N GLY A 67 -1.17 10.28 -1.46
CA GLY A 67 -2.29 10.64 -2.31
C GLY A 67 -3.34 11.40 -1.55
N GLU A 68 -4.52 11.47 -2.15
CA GLU A 68 -5.65 12.20 -1.60
C GLU A 68 -6.86 11.31 -1.45
N TRP A 69 -7.64 11.57 -0.42
CA TRP A 69 -8.88 10.85 -0.20
C TRP A 69 -9.96 11.40 -1.13
N LYS A 70 -10.58 10.49 -1.88
CA LYS A 70 -11.65 10.85 -2.82
C LYS A 70 -12.81 9.89 -2.64
N ASN A 71 -14.03 10.38 -2.87
CA ASN A 71 -15.17 9.50 -2.86
C ASN A 71 -15.26 8.75 -4.17
N GLY A 72 -15.43 7.44 -4.08
CA GLY A 72 -15.56 6.58 -5.23
C GLY A 72 -16.78 5.70 -5.07
N LYS A 73 -16.92 4.71 -5.96
CA LYS A 73 -18.06 3.80 -5.90
C LYS A 73 -18.11 3.00 -4.62
N ARG A 74 -16.96 2.76 -4.01
CA ARG A 74 -16.86 1.97 -2.79
C ARG A 74 -16.76 2.82 -1.54
N GLY A 75 -17.06 4.13 -1.66
CA GLY A 75 -16.93 5.05 -0.56
C GLY A 75 -15.62 5.81 -0.66
N LEU A 76 -15.13 6.27 0.48
CA LEU A 76 -13.89 7.05 0.50
C LEU A 76 -12.71 6.13 0.23
N GLN A 77 -11.88 6.52 -0.72
CA GLN A 77 -10.72 5.74 -1.13
C GLN A 77 -9.52 6.65 -1.34
N LEU A 78 -8.32 6.10 -1.25
CA LEU A 78 -7.10 6.87 -1.44
C LEU A 78 -6.75 6.87 -2.92
N GLN A 79 -6.73 8.05 -3.51
CA GLN A 79 -6.27 8.21 -4.89
C GLN A 79 -4.76 8.40 -4.83
N VAL A 80 -4.03 7.36 -5.19
CA VAL A 80 -2.59 7.32 -5.01
C VAL A 80 -1.91 8.18 -6.06
N GLN A 81 -1.04 9.07 -5.62
CA GLN A 81 -0.25 9.92 -6.49
C GLN A 81 1.17 9.40 -6.61
N SER A 82 1.67 8.77 -5.56
CA SER A 82 2.97 8.12 -5.63
C SER A 82 2.99 6.93 -4.67
N CYS A 83 3.80 5.95 -5.01
CA CYS A 83 3.92 4.72 -4.24
C CYS A 83 5.38 4.34 -4.18
N THR A 84 5.89 4.11 -2.98
CA THR A 84 7.26 3.69 -2.77
C THR A 84 7.26 2.34 -2.10
N GLU A 85 7.93 1.36 -2.69
CA GLU A 85 8.08 0.05 -2.08
C GLU A 85 9.19 0.10 -1.04
N ILE A 86 8.94 -0.54 0.10
CA ILE A 86 9.89 -0.53 1.20
C ILE A 86 10.30 -1.96 1.48
N VAL A 87 11.61 -2.20 1.40
CA VAL A 87 12.18 -3.51 1.65
C VAL A 87 12.03 -3.85 3.12
N PRO A 88 11.72 -5.12 3.46
CA PRO A 88 11.61 -5.51 4.87
C PRO A 88 12.86 -5.15 5.66
N GLN A 89 12.64 -4.70 6.89
CA GLN A 89 13.71 -4.21 7.75
C GLN A 89 14.21 -5.29 8.69
N THR A 90 14.62 -6.41 8.15
CA THR A 90 15.27 -7.44 8.93
C THR A 90 16.77 -7.24 8.84
N THR A 91 17.50 -7.78 9.82
CA THR A 91 18.95 -7.68 9.80
C THR A 91 19.52 -8.27 8.53
N GLU A 92 19.03 -9.43 8.15
CA GLU A 92 19.50 -10.08 6.92
C GLU A 92 19.09 -9.28 5.70
N GLY A 93 17.88 -8.79 5.70
CA GLY A 93 17.41 -7.99 4.58
C GLY A 93 18.21 -6.73 4.40
N ILE A 94 18.52 -6.07 5.49
CA ILE A 94 19.32 -4.84 5.43
C ILE A 94 20.70 -5.15 4.91
N ARG A 95 21.32 -6.19 5.43
CA ARG A 95 22.67 -6.54 5.02
C ARG A 95 22.72 -6.90 3.55
N GLY A 96 21.79 -7.74 3.11
CA GLY A 96 21.75 -8.15 1.71
C GLY A 96 21.49 -6.98 0.80
N TYR A 97 20.57 -6.13 1.19
CA TYR A 97 20.21 -4.97 0.39
C TYR A 97 21.41 -4.05 0.21
N LEU A 98 22.09 -3.73 1.29
CA LEU A 98 23.24 -2.84 1.21
C LEU A 98 24.38 -3.46 0.42
N SER A 99 24.57 -4.76 0.58
CA SER A 99 25.63 -5.44 -0.17
C SER A 99 25.40 -5.41 -1.66
N SER A 100 24.12 -5.50 -2.06
CA SER A 100 23.82 -5.62 -3.47
C SER A 100 23.75 -4.27 -4.16
N ARG A 101 23.59 -3.18 -3.42
CA ARG A 101 23.42 -1.94 -4.12
C ARG A 101 24.12 -0.80 -3.56
N LEU A 102 24.81 -0.99 -2.68
CA LEU A 102 25.29 0.00 -2.10
C LEU A 102 25.95 0.76 -2.81
N ILE A 103 25.52 0.78 -3.05
CA ILE A 103 25.51 1.30 -3.42
C ILE A 103 25.11 1.90 -4.23
N LYS A 104 24.65 1.84 -4.75
CA LYS A 104 24.16 2.37 -5.55
C LYS A 104 23.57 3.16 -5.28
N GLY A 105 23.78 3.31 -5.36
CA GLY A 105 23.21 4.07 -5.15
C GLY A 105 22.80 4.07 -4.03
N VAL A 106 23.02 3.87 -3.66
CA VAL A 106 22.69 3.94 -2.69
C VAL A 106 23.02 4.05 -2.37
#